data_99fd429701f4b913e56fdc397753b7e9
#
_entry.id   99fd429701f4b913e56fdc397753b7e9
#
_cell.length_a   1.000
_cell.length_b   1.000
_cell.length_c   1.000
_cell.angle_alpha   90.00
_cell.angle_beta   90.00
_cell.angle_gamma   90.00
#
_symmetry.space_group_name_H-M   'P 1'
#
loop_
_entity.id
_entity.type
_entity.pdbx_description
1 polymer ?
#
loop_
_entity_poly.entity_id
_entity_poly.type
_entity_poly.pdbx_seq_one_letter_code
_entity_poly.pdbx_strand_id
1 'polypeptide(L)'
;MLNINTALRRLHESRKQIKLGLVGAGQMGKGIVTQVSQMKGMSVSIIANRSIDKAVQAFLLAGVDREDILVANTLSEAEQAMKGGKYVLTEDIELVTKVAPVDVVIEATGVTEIGAQTALKAIYNGKHIVMLNVETDATVGPLLKKMADGAGIVYTGSAGDEPGAIKELYDFADAVGFDVIAVGKGKNNPLDRDATPDTLRDQA
;
A
#
# COMPACT_ATOMS: atom_id res chain seq x y z
N MET A 1 3.46 -5.83 -18.21
CA MET A 1 2.16 -6.11 -17.52
C MET A 1 1.04 -6.50 -18.50
N LEU A 2 1.29 -7.44 -19.39
CA LEU A 2 0.29 -7.89 -20.35
C LEU A 2 -0.85 -8.64 -19.64
N ASN A 3 -2.09 -8.22 -19.89
CA ASN A 3 -3.34 -8.89 -19.46
C ASN A 3 -3.76 -8.75 -17.98
N ILE A 4 -3.16 -7.86 -17.16
CA ILE A 4 -3.61 -7.67 -15.78
C ILE A 4 -5.07 -7.18 -15.71
N ASN A 5 -5.47 -6.32 -16.63
CA ASN A 5 -6.86 -5.85 -16.74
C ASN A 5 -7.84 -7.00 -16.99
N THR A 6 -7.46 -7.96 -17.83
CA THR A 6 -8.28 -9.14 -18.11
C THR A 6 -8.38 -10.06 -16.88
N ALA A 7 -7.27 -10.24 -16.15
CA ALA A 7 -7.27 -11.04 -14.92
C ALA A 7 -8.16 -10.40 -13.84
N LEU A 8 -8.05 -9.09 -13.62
CA LEU A 8 -8.88 -8.36 -12.66
C LEU A 8 -10.37 -8.39 -13.02
N ARG A 9 -10.73 -8.29 -14.31
CA ARG A 9 -12.12 -8.45 -14.76
C ARG A 9 -12.66 -9.84 -14.45
N ARG A 10 -11.90 -10.91 -14.70
CA ARG A 10 -12.29 -12.29 -14.37
C ARG A 10 -12.52 -12.46 -12.86
N LEU A 11 -11.67 -11.87 -12.03
CA LEU A 11 -11.87 -11.87 -10.58
C LEU A 11 -13.16 -11.16 -10.18
N HIS A 12 -13.45 -10.02 -10.81
CA HIS A 12 -14.70 -9.29 -10.58
C HIS A 12 -15.94 -10.10 -10.98
N GLU A 13 -15.94 -10.68 -12.17
CA GLU A 13 -17.03 -11.49 -12.70
C GLU A 13 -17.27 -12.75 -11.85
N SER A 14 -16.20 -13.36 -11.34
CA SER A 14 -16.27 -14.53 -10.45
C SER A 14 -16.56 -14.18 -8.98
N ARG A 15 -16.73 -12.91 -8.64
CA ARG A 15 -16.91 -12.38 -7.27
C ARG A 15 -15.76 -12.76 -6.31
N LYS A 16 -14.57 -12.99 -6.84
CA LYS A 16 -13.34 -13.29 -6.09
C LYS A 16 -12.40 -12.10 -6.12
N GLN A 17 -12.83 -10.98 -5.54
CA GLN A 17 -12.01 -9.77 -5.48
C GLN A 17 -10.81 -9.96 -4.56
N ILE A 18 -9.66 -9.40 -4.93
CA ILE A 18 -8.50 -9.25 -4.05
C ILE A 18 -8.86 -8.24 -2.97
N LYS A 19 -8.77 -8.67 -1.72
CA LYS A 19 -9.09 -7.84 -0.56
C LYS A 19 -7.83 -7.16 -0.03
N LEU A 20 -7.86 -5.83 0.00
CA LEU A 20 -6.75 -5.00 0.45
C LEU A 20 -7.01 -4.51 1.87
N GLY A 21 -5.95 -4.59 2.70
CA GLY A 21 -5.87 -3.89 3.96
C GLY A 21 -4.91 -2.70 3.81
N LEU A 22 -5.32 -1.52 4.24
CA LEU A 22 -4.50 -0.30 4.15
C LEU A 22 -4.05 0.14 5.54
N VAL A 23 -2.78 0.46 5.67
CA VAL A 23 -2.20 1.09 6.86
C VAL A 23 -1.78 2.51 6.49
N GLY A 24 -2.47 3.49 7.08
CA GLY A 24 -2.28 4.91 6.80
C GLY A 24 -3.32 5.51 5.86
N ALA A 25 -4.14 6.45 6.37
CA ALA A 25 -5.17 7.19 5.64
C ALA A 25 -4.79 8.67 5.44
N GLY A 26 -3.49 8.91 5.15
CA GLY A 26 -2.98 10.21 4.72
C GLY A 26 -3.42 10.57 3.29
N GLN A 27 -2.75 11.53 2.67
CA GLN A 27 -3.05 11.94 1.30
C GLN A 27 -2.96 10.76 0.31
N MET A 28 -1.87 9.99 0.36
CA MET A 28 -1.67 8.83 -0.51
C MET A 28 -2.69 7.71 -0.21
N GLY A 29 -2.93 7.41 1.08
CA GLY A 29 -3.90 6.38 1.46
C GLY A 29 -5.31 6.70 0.97
N LYS A 30 -5.78 7.94 1.08
CA LYS A 30 -7.07 8.39 0.52
C LYS A 30 -7.12 8.21 -1.00
N GLY A 31 -6.04 8.58 -1.69
CA GLY A 31 -5.92 8.39 -3.14
C GLY A 31 -6.03 6.92 -3.54
N ILE A 32 -5.38 6.02 -2.80
CA ILE A 32 -5.47 4.56 -3.03
C ILE A 32 -6.92 4.07 -2.87
N VAL A 33 -7.61 4.45 -1.76
CA VAL A 33 -8.99 4.01 -1.52
C VAL A 33 -9.90 4.48 -2.65
N THR A 34 -9.79 5.75 -3.04
CA THR A 34 -10.56 6.34 -4.14
C THR A 34 -10.25 5.66 -5.48
N GLN A 35 -8.98 5.41 -5.80
CA GLN A 35 -8.60 4.77 -7.05
C GLN A 35 -9.08 3.31 -7.09
N VAL A 36 -8.86 2.55 -6.02
CA VAL A 36 -9.27 1.14 -5.94
C VAL A 36 -10.79 0.99 -6.03
N SER A 37 -11.57 1.94 -5.51
CA SER A 37 -13.04 1.90 -5.64
C SER A 37 -13.53 1.94 -7.09
N GLN A 38 -12.72 2.50 -8.00
CA GLN A 38 -13.00 2.52 -9.44
C GLN A 38 -12.49 1.28 -10.19
N MET A 39 -11.67 0.45 -9.53
CA MET A 39 -11.06 -0.73 -10.16
C MET A 39 -11.96 -1.94 -10.05
N LYS A 40 -11.90 -2.81 -11.05
CA LYS A 40 -12.57 -4.12 -11.00
C LYS A 40 -11.65 -5.15 -10.35
N GLY A 41 -12.22 -6.08 -9.60
CA GLY A 41 -11.50 -7.22 -9.06
C GLY A 41 -10.64 -6.94 -7.82
N MET A 42 -10.70 -5.74 -7.26
CA MET A 42 -10.00 -5.36 -6.02
C MET A 42 -10.93 -4.52 -5.14
N SER A 43 -10.71 -4.53 -3.83
CA SER A 43 -11.40 -3.65 -2.88
C SER A 43 -10.55 -3.40 -1.63
N VAL A 44 -10.47 -2.16 -1.16
CA VAL A 44 -9.97 -1.87 0.19
C VAL A 44 -11.08 -2.19 1.17
N SER A 45 -10.86 -3.15 2.04
CA SER A 45 -11.90 -3.67 2.94
C SER A 45 -11.67 -3.30 4.41
N ILE A 46 -10.43 -2.97 4.78
CA ILE A 46 -10.06 -2.54 6.12
C ILE A 46 -8.97 -1.47 6.06
N ILE A 47 -9.07 -0.45 6.91
CA ILE A 47 -8.06 0.60 7.05
C ILE A 47 -7.65 0.71 8.52
N ALA A 48 -6.34 0.64 8.79
CA ALA A 48 -5.78 1.05 10.08
C ALA A 48 -5.24 2.49 9.99
N ASN A 49 -5.67 3.34 10.92
CA ASN A 49 -5.16 4.71 11.01
C ASN A 49 -5.33 5.28 12.42
N ARG A 50 -4.34 6.02 12.92
CA ARG A 50 -4.39 6.67 14.25
C ARG A 50 -5.59 7.61 14.45
N SER A 51 -6.08 8.22 13.38
CA SER A 51 -7.30 9.04 13.39
C SER A 51 -8.37 8.31 12.60
N ILE A 52 -9.35 7.77 13.30
CA ILE A 52 -10.52 7.10 12.70
C ILE A 52 -11.25 8.04 11.75
N ASP A 53 -11.40 9.33 12.10
CA ASP A 53 -12.08 10.30 11.24
C ASP A 53 -11.42 10.45 9.86
N LYS A 54 -10.08 10.44 9.80
CA LYS A 54 -9.36 10.49 8.52
C LYS A 54 -9.63 9.23 7.68
N ALA A 55 -9.72 8.08 8.33
CA ALA A 55 -10.03 6.82 7.66
C ALA A 55 -11.50 6.75 7.21
N VAL A 56 -12.45 7.28 8.00
CA VAL A 56 -13.85 7.47 7.57
C VAL A 56 -13.89 8.32 6.31
N GLN A 57 -13.21 9.47 6.29
CA GLN A 57 -13.16 10.33 5.11
C GLN A 57 -12.61 9.65 3.87
N ALA A 58 -11.64 8.73 4.02
CA ALA A 58 -11.11 7.98 2.88
C ALA A 58 -12.19 7.12 2.21
N PHE A 59 -13.01 6.43 2.98
CA PHE A 59 -14.12 5.63 2.45
C PHE A 59 -15.27 6.49 1.90
N LEU A 60 -15.64 7.56 2.58
CA LEU A 60 -16.70 8.48 2.10
C LEU A 60 -16.32 9.11 0.75
N LEU A 61 -15.06 9.53 0.58
CA LEU A 61 -14.55 10.07 -0.69
C LEU A 61 -14.55 9.01 -1.81
N ALA A 62 -14.44 7.74 -1.46
CA ALA A 62 -14.54 6.63 -2.39
C ALA A 62 -15.98 6.21 -2.73
N GLY A 63 -16.98 6.90 -2.17
CA GLY A 63 -18.40 6.64 -2.41
C GLY A 63 -19.01 5.54 -1.53
N VAL A 64 -18.35 5.18 -0.43
CA VAL A 64 -18.89 4.22 0.53
C VAL A 64 -19.87 4.94 1.47
N ASP A 65 -21.06 4.37 1.65
CA ASP A 65 -22.05 4.92 2.57
C ASP A 65 -21.60 4.81 4.04
N ARG A 66 -21.89 5.83 4.83
CA ARG A 66 -21.46 5.90 6.25
C ARG A 66 -21.93 4.69 7.07
N GLU A 67 -23.12 4.19 6.78
CA GLU A 67 -23.72 3.02 7.44
C GLU A 67 -23.01 1.70 7.14
N ASP A 68 -22.21 1.64 6.07
CA ASP A 68 -21.39 0.48 5.69
C ASP A 68 -19.99 0.50 6.30
N ILE A 69 -19.65 1.56 7.05
CA ILE A 69 -18.34 1.73 7.68
C ILE A 69 -18.46 1.44 9.18
N LEU A 70 -17.73 0.44 9.65
CA LEU A 70 -17.71 0.01 11.05
C LEU A 70 -16.30 0.14 11.64
N VAL A 71 -16.23 0.53 12.91
CA VAL A 71 -14.99 0.49 13.70
C VAL A 71 -14.94 -0.86 14.40
N ALA A 72 -13.83 -1.57 14.28
CA ALA A 72 -13.57 -2.83 14.95
C ALA A 72 -12.31 -2.74 15.82
N ASN A 73 -12.39 -3.27 17.02
CA ASN A 73 -11.28 -3.32 17.97
C ASN A 73 -10.76 -4.74 18.18
N THR A 74 -11.47 -5.74 17.67
CA THR A 74 -11.10 -7.15 17.79
C THR A 74 -11.11 -7.84 16.43
N LEU A 75 -10.34 -8.93 16.32
CA LEU A 75 -10.27 -9.73 15.10
C LEU A 75 -11.64 -10.29 14.70
N SER A 76 -12.39 -10.77 15.69
CA SER A 76 -13.74 -11.34 15.46
C SER A 76 -14.72 -10.31 14.91
N GLU A 77 -14.73 -9.10 15.48
CA GLU A 77 -15.57 -8.00 14.97
C GLU A 77 -15.21 -7.63 13.54
N ALA A 78 -13.91 -7.48 13.25
CA ALA A 78 -13.42 -7.14 11.92
C ALA A 78 -13.82 -8.20 10.87
N GLU A 79 -13.58 -9.47 11.17
CA GLU A 79 -13.94 -10.57 10.26
C GLU A 79 -15.45 -10.69 10.06
N GLN A 80 -16.24 -10.52 11.12
CA GLN A 80 -17.70 -10.57 11.02
C GLN A 80 -18.23 -9.41 10.18
N ALA A 81 -17.73 -8.19 10.39
CA ALA A 81 -18.08 -7.01 9.59
C ALA A 81 -17.75 -7.23 8.09
N MET A 82 -16.53 -7.70 7.80
CA MET A 82 -16.10 -7.97 6.42
C MET A 82 -16.90 -9.10 5.75
N LYS A 83 -17.28 -10.15 6.48
CA LYS A 83 -18.19 -11.20 5.99
C LYS A 83 -19.58 -10.65 5.68
N GLY A 84 -20.04 -9.66 6.46
CA GLY A 84 -21.28 -8.93 6.21
C GLY A 84 -21.21 -7.88 5.08
N GLY A 85 -20.08 -7.78 4.39
CA GLY A 85 -19.87 -6.83 3.30
C GLY A 85 -19.60 -5.40 3.75
N LYS A 86 -19.31 -5.19 5.05
CA LYS A 86 -18.97 -3.88 5.60
C LYS A 86 -17.49 -3.54 5.44
N TYR A 87 -17.18 -2.26 5.47
CA TYR A 87 -15.83 -1.70 5.47
C TYR A 87 -15.38 -1.46 6.91
N VAL A 88 -14.15 -1.86 7.22
CA VAL A 88 -13.67 -1.86 8.59
C VAL A 88 -12.64 -0.76 8.82
N LEU A 89 -12.74 -0.08 9.95
CA LEU A 89 -11.74 0.85 10.45
C LEU A 89 -11.21 0.36 11.78
N THR A 90 -9.91 0.60 12.01
CA THR A 90 -9.26 0.28 13.27
C THR A 90 -8.09 1.23 13.55
N GLU A 91 -7.68 1.34 14.79
CA GLU A 91 -6.39 1.96 15.16
C GLU A 91 -5.26 0.93 15.25
N ASP A 92 -5.60 -0.36 15.23
CA ASP A 92 -4.64 -1.46 15.39
C ASP A 92 -4.17 -2.00 14.03
N ILE A 93 -2.88 -1.76 13.73
CA ILE A 93 -2.20 -2.29 12.54
C ILE A 93 -2.21 -3.83 12.54
N GLU A 94 -2.12 -4.44 13.70
CA GLU A 94 -2.07 -5.88 13.83
C GLU A 94 -3.36 -6.54 13.34
N LEU A 95 -4.49 -5.88 13.54
CA LEU A 95 -5.78 -6.32 13.05
C LEU A 95 -5.76 -6.46 11.52
N VAL A 96 -5.25 -5.44 10.80
CA VAL A 96 -5.17 -5.44 9.35
C VAL A 96 -4.33 -6.61 8.82
N THR A 97 -3.25 -6.93 9.51
CA THR A 97 -2.35 -8.01 9.09
C THR A 97 -2.87 -9.40 9.45
N LYS A 98 -3.72 -9.54 10.48
CA LYS A 98 -4.23 -10.83 10.97
C LYS A 98 -5.56 -11.24 10.35
N VAL A 99 -6.42 -10.28 9.99
CA VAL A 99 -7.76 -10.58 9.51
C VAL A 99 -7.73 -11.50 8.29
N ALA A 100 -8.43 -12.62 8.35
CA ALA A 100 -8.33 -13.69 7.35
C ALA A 100 -8.71 -13.25 5.93
N PRO A 101 -9.77 -12.44 5.70
CA PRO A 101 -10.18 -12.04 4.36
C PRO A 101 -9.19 -11.13 3.59
N VAL A 102 -8.21 -10.52 4.25
CA VAL A 102 -7.21 -9.66 3.57
C VAL A 102 -6.17 -10.52 2.85
N ASP A 103 -5.95 -10.24 1.57
CA ASP A 103 -4.93 -10.89 0.74
C ASP A 103 -3.63 -10.10 0.73
N VAL A 104 -3.73 -8.78 0.62
CA VAL A 104 -2.60 -7.85 0.46
C VAL A 104 -2.71 -6.69 1.43
N VAL A 105 -1.64 -6.38 2.11
CA VAL A 105 -1.49 -5.19 2.94
C VAL A 105 -0.77 -4.10 2.15
N ILE A 106 -1.28 -2.87 2.19
CA ILE A 106 -0.63 -1.69 1.62
C ILE A 106 -0.19 -0.81 2.78
N GLU A 107 1.08 -0.47 2.85
CA GLU A 107 1.65 0.41 3.86
C GLU A 107 1.90 1.79 3.25
N ALA A 108 1.27 2.83 3.82
CA ALA A 108 1.26 4.20 3.31
C ALA A 108 1.38 5.25 4.42
N THR A 109 2.09 4.94 5.52
CA THR A 109 2.20 5.87 6.66
C THR A 109 3.31 6.90 6.51
N GLY A 110 4.38 6.59 5.78
CA GLY A 110 5.61 7.39 5.71
C GLY A 110 6.44 7.38 7.00
N VAL A 111 6.11 6.51 7.97
CA VAL A 111 6.86 6.37 9.23
C VAL A 111 7.64 5.07 9.17
N THR A 112 8.98 5.16 9.15
CA THR A 112 9.90 4.03 8.95
C THR A 112 9.66 2.87 9.91
N GLU A 113 9.52 3.15 11.20
CA GLU A 113 9.27 2.15 12.24
C GLU A 113 7.93 1.43 12.03
N ILE A 114 6.87 2.17 11.72
CA ILE A 114 5.53 1.62 11.47
C ILE A 114 5.54 0.75 10.22
N GLY A 115 6.21 1.21 9.17
CA GLY A 115 6.37 0.46 7.92
C GLY A 115 7.07 -0.87 8.15
N ALA A 116 8.18 -0.88 8.90
CA ALA A 116 8.91 -2.09 9.23
C ALA A 116 8.07 -3.08 10.05
N GLN A 117 7.37 -2.59 11.08
CA GLN A 117 6.47 -3.42 11.91
C GLN A 117 5.31 -3.99 11.09
N THR A 118 4.69 -3.17 10.23
CA THR A 118 3.60 -3.61 9.35
C THR A 118 4.07 -4.71 8.41
N ALA A 119 5.22 -4.51 7.78
CA ALA A 119 5.79 -5.50 6.86
C ALA A 119 6.10 -6.82 7.55
N LEU A 120 6.76 -6.79 8.71
CA LEU A 120 7.05 -7.98 9.50
C LEU A 120 5.77 -8.73 9.89
N LYS A 121 4.75 -8.02 10.41
CA LYS A 121 3.47 -8.61 10.80
C LYS A 121 2.74 -9.21 9.59
N ALA A 122 2.74 -8.53 8.44
CA ALA A 122 2.16 -9.04 7.20
C ALA A 122 2.85 -10.36 6.77
N ILE A 123 4.19 -10.38 6.76
CA ILE A 123 4.98 -11.57 6.41
C ILE A 123 4.66 -12.74 7.36
N TYR A 124 4.67 -12.51 8.68
CA TYR A 124 4.36 -13.54 9.67
C TYR A 124 2.93 -14.10 9.58
N ASN A 125 1.98 -13.27 9.13
CA ASN A 125 0.58 -13.67 8.95
C ASN A 125 0.26 -14.14 7.52
N GLY A 126 1.28 -14.35 6.67
CA GLY A 126 1.10 -14.87 5.31
C GLY A 126 0.40 -13.91 4.35
N LYS A 127 0.51 -12.59 4.59
CA LYS A 127 -0.08 -11.55 3.72
C LYS A 127 0.97 -10.98 2.77
N HIS A 128 0.59 -10.80 1.52
CA HIS A 128 1.40 -10.01 0.59
C HIS A 128 1.45 -8.56 1.03
N ILE A 129 2.54 -7.85 0.69
CA ILE A 129 2.71 -6.45 1.10
C ILE A 129 3.21 -5.57 -0.03
N VAL A 130 2.62 -4.39 -0.13
CA VAL A 130 3.02 -3.31 -1.03
C VAL A 130 3.43 -2.09 -0.20
N MET A 131 4.66 -1.65 -0.37
CA MET A 131 5.24 -0.52 0.36
C MET A 131 5.12 0.76 -0.47
N LEU A 132 4.33 1.74 0.01
CA LEU A 132 4.43 3.13 -0.43
C LEU A 132 5.40 3.92 0.43
N ASN A 133 5.82 3.37 1.54
CA ASN A 133 6.75 3.96 2.49
C ASN A 133 8.18 3.70 2.01
N VAL A 134 8.67 4.58 1.16
CA VAL A 134 10.01 4.49 0.56
C VAL A 134 11.10 4.62 1.62
N GLU A 135 10.83 5.32 2.72
CA GLU A 135 11.77 5.49 3.84
C GLU A 135 12.03 4.16 4.53
N THR A 136 10.99 3.36 4.76
CA THR A 136 11.13 2.00 5.29
C THR A 136 11.87 1.11 4.31
N ASP A 137 11.48 1.16 3.03
CA ASP A 137 12.09 0.30 2.01
C ASP A 137 13.57 0.61 1.82
N ALA A 138 13.95 1.88 1.78
CA ALA A 138 15.35 2.30 1.69
C ALA A 138 16.17 1.89 2.93
N THR A 139 15.55 1.84 4.11
CA THR A 139 16.26 1.56 5.37
C THR A 139 16.42 0.06 5.63
N VAL A 140 15.34 -0.72 5.52
CA VAL A 140 15.30 -2.14 5.89
C VAL A 140 14.67 -3.04 4.82
N GLY A 141 14.28 -2.48 3.68
CA GLY A 141 13.62 -3.21 2.60
C GLY A 141 14.35 -4.46 2.12
N PRO A 142 15.69 -4.45 1.91
CA PRO A 142 16.41 -5.65 1.49
C PRO A 142 16.27 -6.82 2.47
N LEU A 143 16.21 -6.54 3.79
CA LEU A 143 15.99 -7.56 4.81
C LEU A 143 14.54 -8.07 4.77
N LEU A 144 13.57 -7.17 4.72
CA LEU A 144 12.14 -7.51 4.64
C LEU A 144 11.84 -8.33 3.38
N LYS A 145 12.42 -7.95 2.25
CA LYS A 145 12.30 -8.70 0.99
C LYS A 145 12.83 -10.14 1.13
N LYS A 146 13.99 -10.30 1.72
CA LYS A 146 14.59 -11.65 1.96
C LYS A 146 13.69 -12.50 2.87
N MET A 147 13.11 -11.90 3.91
CA MET A 147 12.18 -12.59 4.81
C MET A 147 10.89 -12.98 4.08
N ALA A 148 10.34 -12.07 3.27
CA ALA A 148 9.14 -12.31 2.48
C ALA A 148 9.36 -13.45 1.45
N ASP A 149 10.51 -13.46 0.76
CA ASP A 149 10.87 -14.52 -0.17
C ASP A 149 10.99 -15.88 0.53
N GLY A 150 11.59 -15.91 1.71
CA GLY A 150 11.67 -17.12 2.55
C GLY A 150 10.30 -17.63 3.02
N ALA A 151 9.32 -16.74 3.16
CA ALA A 151 7.94 -17.06 3.53
C ALA A 151 7.03 -17.32 2.31
N GLY A 152 7.51 -17.17 1.08
CA GLY A 152 6.71 -17.27 -0.14
C GLY A 152 5.72 -16.11 -0.33
N ILE A 153 6.01 -14.94 0.26
CA ILE A 153 5.17 -13.75 0.24
C ILE A 153 5.73 -12.74 -0.76
N VAL A 154 4.84 -12.08 -1.49
CA VAL A 154 5.22 -10.95 -2.34
C VAL A 154 5.46 -9.73 -1.45
N TYR A 155 6.68 -9.19 -1.51
CA TYR A 155 7.06 -7.89 -0.99
C TYR A 155 7.49 -7.02 -2.16
N THR A 156 6.86 -5.88 -2.35
CA THR A 156 7.17 -4.97 -3.47
C THR A 156 6.95 -3.52 -3.06
N GLY A 157 7.68 -2.60 -3.69
CA GLY A 157 7.31 -1.19 -3.69
C GLY A 157 6.09 -0.93 -4.57
N SER A 158 5.49 0.24 -4.42
CA SER A 158 4.41 0.68 -5.30
C SER A 158 4.96 1.01 -6.68
N ALA A 159 4.25 0.59 -7.74
CA ALA A 159 4.57 1.03 -9.10
C ALA A 159 4.22 2.52 -9.26
N GLY A 160 5.01 3.22 -10.07
CA GLY A 160 4.77 4.64 -10.40
C GLY A 160 5.61 5.64 -9.61
N ASP A 161 6.26 5.21 -8.54
CA ASP A 161 7.31 6.01 -7.90
C ASP A 161 8.68 5.78 -8.58
N GLU A 162 9.66 6.59 -8.21
CA GLU A 162 11.04 6.41 -8.71
C GLU A 162 11.46 4.98 -8.42
N PRO A 163 12.36 4.44 -8.52
CA PRO A 163 12.99 3.35 -9.23
C PRO A 163 12.02 2.44 -10.00
N GLY A 164 10.78 2.25 -9.59
CA GLY A 164 9.84 1.35 -10.28
C GLY A 164 9.52 1.81 -11.71
N ALA A 165 9.16 3.08 -11.89
CA ALA A 165 8.88 3.64 -13.23
C ALA A 165 10.14 3.70 -14.11
N ILE A 166 11.29 4.03 -13.52
CA ILE A 166 12.57 4.06 -14.24
C ILE A 166 12.98 2.65 -14.66
N LYS A 167 12.77 1.65 -13.81
CA LYS A 167 13.13 0.26 -14.08
C LYS A 167 12.36 -0.30 -15.28
N GLU A 168 11.07 -0.01 -15.40
CA GLU A 168 10.28 -0.44 -16.57
C GLU A 168 10.82 0.17 -17.88
N LEU A 169 11.19 1.45 -17.87
CA LEU A 169 11.77 2.13 -19.04
C LEU A 169 13.17 1.60 -19.36
N TYR A 170 13.98 1.36 -18.32
CA TYR A 170 15.30 0.76 -18.48
C TYR A 170 15.21 -0.62 -19.12
N ASP A 171 14.39 -1.50 -18.57
CA ASP A 171 14.22 -2.87 -19.09
C ASP A 171 13.72 -2.88 -20.52
N PHE A 172 12.84 -1.96 -20.89
CA PHE A 172 12.38 -1.84 -22.26
C PHE A 172 13.52 -1.41 -23.20
N ALA A 173 14.29 -0.37 -22.83
CA ALA A 173 15.38 0.13 -23.64
C ALA A 173 16.49 -0.93 -23.82
N ASP A 174 16.90 -1.59 -22.73
CA ASP A 174 17.88 -2.65 -22.73
C ASP A 174 17.43 -3.86 -23.59
N ALA A 175 16.18 -4.30 -23.42
CA ALA A 175 15.62 -5.43 -24.16
C ALA A 175 15.55 -5.21 -25.67
N VAL A 176 15.43 -3.97 -26.14
CA VAL A 176 15.42 -3.64 -27.57
C VAL A 176 16.83 -3.26 -28.10
N GLY A 177 17.87 -3.41 -27.26
CA GLY A 177 19.27 -3.28 -27.66
C GLY A 177 19.86 -1.88 -27.56
N PHE A 178 19.27 -0.98 -26.75
CA PHE A 178 19.90 0.31 -26.43
C PHE A 178 20.82 0.21 -25.24
N ASP A 179 21.99 0.83 -25.32
CA ASP A 179 22.87 1.04 -24.18
C ASP A 179 22.36 2.23 -23.35
N VAL A 180 21.83 1.96 -22.15
CA VAL A 180 21.34 3.00 -21.26
C VAL A 180 22.51 3.65 -20.52
N ILE A 181 22.85 4.87 -20.89
CA ILE A 181 23.99 5.62 -20.34
C ILE A 181 23.66 6.45 -19.10
N ALA A 182 22.38 6.80 -18.88
CA ALA A 182 21.95 7.53 -17.72
C ALA A 182 20.45 7.33 -17.46
N VAL A 183 20.08 7.38 -16.18
CA VAL A 183 18.69 7.42 -15.73
C VAL A 183 18.51 8.59 -14.78
N GLY A 184 17.34 9.22 -14.78
CA GLY A 184 17.09 10.37 -13.92
C GLY A 184 15.62 10.69 -13.80
N LYS A 185 15.25 11.42 -12.73
CA LYS A 185 13.93 11.97 -12.49
C LYS A 185 14.03 13.44 -12.10
N GLY A 186 13.19 14.27 -12.71
CA GLY A 186 12.98 15.65 -12.25
C GLY A 186 12.03 15.72 -11.07
N LYS A 187 12.28 16.65 -10.16
CA LYS A 187 11.37 17.01 -9.05
C LYS A 187 11.04 18.51 -9.10
N ASN A 188 9.86 18.87 -8.61
CA ASN A 188 9.44 20.28 -8.55
C ASN A 188 9.98 21.01 -7.31
N ASN A 189 10.82 20.38 -6.51
CA ASN A 189 11.44 21.00 -5.36
C ASN A 189 12.50 21.99 -5.83
N PRO A 190 12.53 23.23 -5.30
CA PRO A 190 13.64 24.13 -5.57
C PRO A 190 14.97 23.51 -5.12
N LEU A 191 15.99 23.63 -5.95
CA LEU A 191 17.31 23.15 -5.59
C LEU A 191 17.94 24.15 -4.58
N ASP A 192 18.16 23.71 -3.37
CA ASP A 192 18.95 24.39 -2.36
C ASP A 192 20.32 23.73 -2.26
N ARG A 193 21.36 24.43 -2.74
CA ARG A 193 22.75 23.94 -2.76
C ARG A 193 23.44 24.09 -1.39
N ASP A 194 22.89 24.92 -0.53
CA ASP A 194 23.42 25.24 0.80
C ASP A 194 22.69 24.47 1.91
N ALA A 195 21.76 23.58 1.54
CA ALA A 195 21.02 22.76 2.48
C ALA A 195 21.95 21.85 3.27
N THR A 196 21.79 21.88 4.58
CA THR A 196 22.47 20.99 5.53
C THR A 196 21.44 20.24 6.39
N PRO A 197 21.83 19.15 7.06
CA PRO A 197 20.91 18.46 7.99
C PRO A 197 20.30 19.39 9.05
N ASP A 198 21.04 20.42 9.46
CA ASP A 198 20.56 21.38 10.48
C ASP A 198 19.55 22.37 9.91
N THR A 199 19.76 22.86 8.67
CA THR A 199 18.82 23.79 8.01
C THR A 199 17.50 23.13 7.59
N LEU A 200 17.48 21.79 7.46
CA LEU A 200 16.30 21.03 7.04
C LEU A 200 15.53 20.42 8.21
N ARG A 201 16.08 20.48 9.44
CA ARG A 201 15.48 19.83 10.62
C ARG A 201 14.03 20.24 10.88
N ASP A 202 13.69 21.51 10.63
CA ASP A 202 12.37 22.07 10.87
C ASP A 202 11.41 21.94 9.66
N GLN A 203 11.88 21.35 8.56
CA GLN A 203 11.11 21.14 7.32
C GLN A 203 10.67 19.68 7.12
N ALA A 204 11.05 18.77 8.03
CA ALA A 204 10.77 17.35 7.95
C ALA A 204 9.45 16.94 8.65
#